data_25250711a265fdc0666c3e20ca0cf76d
#
_entry.id   25250711a265fdc0666c3e20ca0cf76d
#
_cell.length_a   1.000
_cell.length_b   1.000
_cell.length_c   1.000
_cell.angle_alpha   90.00
_cell.angle_beta   90.00
_cell.angle_gamma   90.00
#
_symmetry.space_group_name_H-M   'P 1'
#
loop_
_entity.id
_entity.type
_entity.pdbx_description
1 polymer ?
#
loop_
_entity_poly.entity_id
_entity_poly.type
_entity_poly.pdbx_seq_one_letter_code
_entity_poly.pdbx_strand_id
1 'polypeptide(L)'
;MIGGALLGLAFGPKIAGIQLLGNIFLRLIQMAVVLLIFGAVIEALGSLKSDQLGRLGGKTAMWFLITTLIAAVLGLAIGYAVNPGSGIKLASVSTSATVAKAGTSFSQTVLDFFPTNIFDALAKGNVIQVIIFAILFGIVLNRANTDGKFNQVLSFVKQMNQLTVKLVMLVMKLAPIGIAALMAWVTATSGIKVILPLLKFLTAFGLGSIAFLIVLFSFISWYAKVPLRGLVRGFSRIILVAFTTTSSAISLPIEMEDAENRLGVEKSISQLVLPLGMALNSNGLAMYLSLSCLTLTQLYGMSVSPMSMVKIVLLSVIACLGTVVVPGGGLVALTIVVPTLGLPLQSIAILAGIDWFSGMFRTVLNVVGDTTTAIAVASDEKLLNRDLYKLHVDKMAPKNNL
;
A
#
# COMPACT_ATOMS: atom_id res chain seq x y z
N MET A 1 -10.62 3.69 -19.25
CA MET A 1 -9.77 4.85 -18.92
C MET A 1 -9.49 5.72 -20.13
N ILE A 2 -8.75 5.24 -21.15
CA ILE A 2 -8.48 6.00 -22.38
C ILE A 2 -9.78 6.50 -23.03
N GLY A 3 -10.79 5.62 -23.18
CA GLY A 3 -12.09 6.02 -23.69
C GLY A 3 -12.78 7.12 -22.88
N GLY A 4 -12.69 7.06 -21.53
CA GLY A 4 -13.20 8.14 -20.68
C GLY A 4 -12.46 9.46 -20.91
N ALA A 5 -11.12 9.43 -20.98
CA ALA A 5 -10.33 10.61 -21.24
C ALA A 5 -10.66 11.23 -22.62
N LEU A 6 -10.80 10.41 -23.66
CA LEU A 6 -11.18 10.84 -25.00
C LEU A 6 -12.60 11.45 -25.03
N LEU A 7 -13.56 10.83 -24.34
CA LEU A 7 -14.91 11.40 -24.20
C LEU A 7 -14.87 12.76 -23.52
N GLY A 8 -14.10 12.91 -22.44
CA GLY A 8 -13.96 14.19 -21.75
C GLY A 8 -13.37 15.28 -22.64
N LEU A 9 -12.33 14.96 -23.42
CA LEU A 9 -11.72 15.90 -24.35
C LEU A 9 -12.65 16.26 -25.52
N ALA A 10 -13.41 15.27 -26.04
CA ALA A 10 -14.30 15.49 -27.19
C ALA A 10 -15.53 16.33 -26.84
N PHE A 11 -16.16 16.08 -25.70
CA PHE A 11 -17.42 16.74 -25.32
C PHE A 11 -17.24 17.90 -24.34
N GLY A 12 -16.08 18.03 -23.71
CA GLY A 12 -15.76 19.10 -22.77
C GLY A 12 -16.77 19.23 -21.62
N PRO A 13 -17.05 20.45 -21.12
CA PRO A 13 -17.91 20.66 -19.96
C PRO A 13 -19.35 20.15 -20.12
N LYS A 14 -19.81 19.87 -21.34
CA LYS A 14 -21.17 19.36 -21.60
C LYS A 14 -21.44 18.01 -20.92
N ILE A 15 -20.41 17.21 -20.71
CA ILE A 15 -20.56 15.90 -20.03
C ILE A 15 -20.14 15.93 -18.55
N ALA A 16 -19.99 17.11 -17.94
CA ALA A 16 -19.59 17.22 -16.52
C ALA A 16 -20.52 16.42 -15.57
N GLY A 17 -21.79 16.23 -15.92
CA GLY A 17 -22.75 15.41 -15.16
C GLY A 17 -22.35 13.94 -15.03
N ILE A 18 -21.44 13.41 -15.89
CA ILE A 18 -20.91 12.04 -15.78
C ILE A 18 -20.15 11.81 -14.47
N GLN A 19 -19.69 12.89 -13.81
CA GLN A 19 -19.07 12.86 -12.49
C GLN A 19 -19.91 12.11 -11.46
N LEU A 20 -21.25 12.17 -11.58
CA LEU A 20 -22.16 11.47 -10.66
C LEU A 20 -21.86 9.97 -10.59
N LEU A 21 -21.64 9.30 -11.74
CA LEU A 21 -21.32 7.88 -11.79
C LEU A 21 -19.99 7.57 -11.09
N GLY A 22 -19.00 8.43 -11.30
CA GLY A 22 -17.71 8.33 -10.62
C GLY A 22 -17.83 8.53 -9.10
N ASN A 23 -18.60 9.50 -8.66
CA ASN A 23 -18.83 9.77 -7.24
C ASN A 23 -19.60 8.62 -6.55
N ILE A 24 -20.58 8.02 -7.26
CA ILE A 24 -21.28 6.82 -6.76
C ILE A 24 -20.26 5.68 -6.56
N PHE A 25 -19.40 5.43 -7.53
CA PHE A 25 -18.36 4.40 -7.42
C PHE A 25 -17.43 4.65 -6.21
N LEU A 26 -16.94 5.87 -6.02
CA LEU A 26 -16.10 6.21 -4.87
C LEU A 26 -16.84 6.04 -3.53
N ARG A 27 -18.11 6.44 -3.44
CA ARG A 27 -18.93 6.25 -2.24
C ARG A 27 -19.19 4.77 -1.92
N LEU A 28 -19.42 3.94 -2.95
CA LEU A 28 -19.59 2.50 -2.77
C LEU A 28 -18.32 1.84 -2.22
N ILE A 29 -17.14 2.28 -2.66
CA ILE A 29 -15.87 1.84 -2.08
C ILE A 29 -15.79 2.28 -0.61
N GLN A 30 -15.98 3.57 -0.32
CA GLN A 30 -15.87 4.10 1.04
C GLN A 30 -16.80 3.41 2.03
N MET A 31 -18.02 3.05 1.62
CA MET A 31 -18.99 2.35 2.44
C MET A 31 -18.42 1.05 3.06
N ALA A 32 -17.58 0.34 2.33
CA ALA A 32 -17.03 -0.94 2.77
C ALA A 32 -15.65 -0.81 3.46
N VAL A 33 -14.90 0.26 3.17
CA VAL A 33 -13.48 0.38 3.56
C VAL A 33 -13.26 0.32 5.07
N VAL A 34 -14.06 1.03 5.84
CA VAL A 34 -13.88 1.11 7.31
C VAL A 34 -14.09 -0.25 7.95
N LEU A 35 -15.13 -0.97 7.53
CA LEU A 35 -15.44 -2.31 8.02
C LEU A 35 -14.41 -3.34 7.57
N LEU A 36 -13.94 -3.20 6.33
CA LEU A 36 -12.89 -4.04 5.76
C LEU A 36 -11.59 -3.94 6.58
N ILE A 37 -11.13 -2.72 6.85
CA ILE A 37 -9.91 -2.47 7.62
C ILE A 37 -10.04 -3.00 9.04
N PHE A 38 -11.16 -2.72 9.70
CA PHE A 38 -11.44 -3.21 11.04
C PHE A 38 -11.33 -4.74 11.11
N GLY A 39 -12.02 -5.44 10.21
CA GLY A 39 -11.99 -6.90 10.14
C GLY A 39 -10.63 -7.48 9.79
N ALA A 40 -9.95 -6.90 8.80
CA ALA A 40 -8.67 -7.40 8.31
C ALA A 40 -7.55 -7.29 9.34
N VAL A 41 -7.45 -6.16 10.05
CA VAL A 41 -6.42 -5.96 11.08
C VAL A 41 -6.65 -6.89 12.27
N ILE A 42 -7.90 -7.04 12.72
CA ILE A 42 -8.22 -7.98 13.82
C ILE A 42 -7.95 -9.42 13.38
N GLU A 43 -8.35 -9.81 12.16
CA GLU A 43 -8.10 -11.15 11.62
C GLU A 43 -6.60 -11.44 11.53
N ALA A 44 -5.80 -10.51 10.97
CA ALA A 44 -4.37 -10.67 10.81
C ALA A 44 -3.68 -10.93 12.16
N LEU A 45 -3.94 -10.07 13.15
CA LEU A 45 -3.30 -10.17 14.47
C LEU A 45 -3.91 -11.28 15.34
N GLY A 46 -5.24 -11.43 15.32
CA GLY A 46 -5.96 -12.42 16.12
C GLY A 46 -5.74 -13.86 15.66
N SER A 47 -5.31 -14.07 14.40
CA SER A 47 -5.04 -15.41 13.84
C SER A 47 -3.61 -15.90 14.06
N LEU A 48 -2.71 -15.06 14.57
CA LEU A 48 -1.34 -15.46 14.83
C LEU A 48 -1.31 -16.54 15.91
N LYS A 49 -0.46 -17.58 15.75
CA LYS A 49 -0.21 -18.51 16.82
C LYS A 49 0.54 -17.83 17.96
N SER A 50 0.26 -18.18 19.20
CA SER A 50 0.84 -17.50 20.38
C SER A 50 2.37 -17.55 20.42
N ASP A 51 2.98 -18.63 19.90
CA ASP A 51 4.42 -18.78 19.72
C ASP A 51 4.98 -17.86 18.61
N GLN A 52 4.16 -17.56 17.59
CA GLN A 52 4.51 -16.69 16.47
C GLN A 52 4.45 -15.19 16.82
N LEU A 53 3.61 -14.81 17.78
CA LEU A 53 3.57 -13.45 18.35
C LEU A 53 4.81 -13.13 19.22
N GLY A 54 5.58 -14.15 19.58
CA GLY A 54 6.79 -14.00 20.37
C GLY A 54 7.92 -13.27 19.61
N ARG A 55 9.14 -13.75 19.81
CA ARG A 55 10.36 -13.12 19.28
C ARG A 55 10.38 -12.99 17.76
N LEU A 56 9.93 -14.03 17.01
CA LEU A 56 9.92 -14.01 15.54
C LEU A 56 8.91 -13.02 14.98
N GLY A 57 7.68 -13.00 15.49
CA GLY A 57 6.65 -12.06 15.07
C GLY A 57 7.04 -10.61 15.36
N GLY A 58 7.63 -10.35 16.53
CA GLY A 58 8.14 -9.03 16.89
C GLY A 58 9.26 -8.54 15.95
N LYS A 59 10.22 -9.40 15.58
CA LYS A 59 11.26 -9.09 14.61
C LYS A 59 10.68 -8.81 13.23
N THR A 60 9.76 -9.66 12.78
CA THR A 60 9.09 -9.50 11.48
C THR A 60 8.35 -8.18 11.41
N ALA A 61 7.54 -7.85 12.43
CA ALA A 61 6.81 -6.59 12.50
C ALA A 61 7.74 -5.37 12.50
N MET A 62 8.87 -5.45 13.21
CA MET A 62 9.88 -4.38 13.22
C MET A 62 10.47 -4.16 11.81
N TRP A 63 10.84 -5.24 11.09
CA TRP A 63 11.34 -5.15 9.72
C TRP A 63 10.30 -4.55 8.76
N PHE A 64 9.04 -4.99 8.85
CA PHE A 64 7.96 -4.43 8.06
C PHE A 64 7.78 -2.93 8.32
N LEU A 65 7.78 -2.51 9.58
CA LEU A 65 7.65 -1.10 9.92
C LEU A 65 8.81 -0.25 9.37
N ILE A 66 10.05 -0.73 9.52
CA ILE A 66 11.25 -0.02 9.04
C ILE A 66 11.21 0.11 7.51
N THR A 67 10.97 -0.97 6.78
CA THR A 67 10.96 -0.95 5.31
C THR A 67 9.80 -0.13 4.76
N THR A 68 8.62 -0.19 5.39
CA THR A 68 7.45 0.62 5.02
C THR A 68 7.69 2.11 5.28
N LEU A 69 8.31 2.45 6.41
CA LEU A 69 8.68 3.84 6.72
C LEU A 69 9.69 4.40 5.71
N ILE A 70 10.73 3.64 5.39
CA ILE A 70 11.73 4.02 4.37
C ILE A 70 11.06 4.23 3.02
N ALA A 71 10.15 3.34 2.63
CA ALA A 71 9.41 3.46 1.38
C ALA A 71 8.54 4.73 1.34
N ALA A 72 7.81 5.03 2.43
CA ALA A 72 7.00 6.24 2.53
C ALA A 72 7.84 7.53 2.48
N VAL A 73 8.97 7.56 3.19
CA VAL A 73 9.91 8.70 3.16
C VAL A 73 10.50 8.89 1.78
N LEU A 74 10.90 7.80 1.11
CA LEU A 74 11.45 7.86 -0.25
C LEU A 74 10.40 8.36 -1.24
N GLY A 75 9.14 7.90 -1.15
CA GLY A 75 8.04 8.39 -1.98
C GLY A 75 7.81 9.88 -1.82
N LEU A 76 7.84 10.38 -0.58
CA LEU A 76 7.75 11.81 -0.28
C LEU A 76 8.94 12.60 -0.86
N ALA A 77 10.17 12.10 -0.67
CA ALA A 77 11.38 12.75 -1.15
C ALA A 77 11.40 12.86 -2.69
N ILE A 78 11.00 11.80 -3.39
CA ILE A 78 10.89 11.78 -4.84
C ILE A 78 9.79 12.75 -5.30
N GLY A 79 8.63 12.75 -4.64
CA GLY A 79 7.55 13.67 -4.93
C GLY A 79 7.95 15.14 -4.74
N TYR A 80 8.78 15.41 -3.76
CA TYR A 80 9.35 16.75 -3.53
C TYR A 80 10.36 17.13 -4.62
N ALA A 81 11.26 16.22 -4.99
CA ALA A 81 12.30 16.46 -5.98
C ALA A 81 11.74 16.60 -7.41
N VAL A 82 10.81 15.73 -7.81
CA VAL A 82 10.24 15.71 -9.16
C VAL A 82 9.11 16.74 -9.33
N ASN A 83 8.43 17.05 -8.23
CA ASN A 83 7.29 17.98 -8.18
C ASN A 83 6.24 17.69 -9.27
N PRO A 84 5.65 16.47 -9.29
CA PRO A 84 4.80 16.03 -10.39
C PRO A 84 3.52 16.85 -10.53
N GLY A 85 3.02 17.47 -9.45
CA GLY A 85 1.85 18.35 -9.46
C GLY A 85 2.12 19.77 -9.93
N SER A 86 3.37 20.14 -10.22
CA SER A 86 3.72 21.50 -10.65
C SER A 86 3.18 21.84 -12.05
N GLY A 87 2.82 23.11 -12.24
CA GLY A 87 2.43 23.65 -13.55
C GLY A 87 0.93 23.62 -13.86
N ILE A 88 0.12 22.99 -13.02
CA ILE A 88 -1.34 23.02 -13.10
C ILE A 88 -1.90 23.37 -11.73
N LYS A 89 -2.72 24.40 -11.66
CA LYS A 89 -3.57 24.65 -10.52
C LYS A 89 -4.97 24.17 -10.91
N LEU A 90 -5.42 23.08 -10.32
CA LEU A 90 -6.83 22.72 -10.42
C LEU A 90 -7.62 23.82 -9.73
N ALA A 91 -8.65 24.34 -10.42
CA ALA A 91 -9.50 25.35 -9.85
C ALA A 91 -9.95 24.90 -8.46
N SER A 92 -9.81 25.79 -7.49
CA SER A 92 -10.25 25.54 -6.12
C SER A 92 -11.72 25.09 -6.17
N VAL A 93 -11.93 23.77 -6.04
CA VAL A 93 -13.23 23.30 -5.58
C VAL A 93 -13.40 24.01 -4.24
N SER A 94 -14.48 24.80 -4.13
CA SER A 94 -14.77 25.58 -2.92
C SER A 94 -14.56 24.68 -1.71
N THR A 95 -13.38 24.76 -1.12
CA THR A 95 -13.03 24.05 0.08
C THR A 95 -13.74 24.73 1.23
N SER A 96 -15.03 24.37 1.41
CA SER A 96 -15.65 24.48 2.72
C SER A 96 -15.04 23.47 3.71
N ALA A 97 -14.00 22.76 3.31
CA ALA A 97 -13.13 22.04 4.22
C ALA A 97 -12.28 23.09 4.93
N THR A 98 -12.66 23.41 6.15
CA THR A 98 -11.80 24.07 7.12
C THR A 98 -10.42 23.43 7.01
N VAL A 99 -9.49 24.13 6.33
CA VAL A 99 -8.06 23.86 6.42
C VAL A 99 -7.80 23.56 7.88
N ALA A 100 -7.34 22.34 8.19
CA ALA A 100 -6.97 21.98 9.54
C ALA A 100 -6.14 23.13 10.06
N LYS A 101 -6.66 23.84 11.08
CA LYS A 101 -6.12 25.09 11.59
C LYS A 101 -4.61 24.91 11.70
N ALA A 102 -3.85 25.72 10.97
CA ALA A 102 -2.42 25.84 11.18
C ALA A 102 -2.25 26.16 12.66
N GLY A 103 -1.88 25.18 13.49
CA GLY A 103 -1.79 25.36 14.93
C GLY A 103 -2.04 24.13 15.80
N THR A 104 -2.45 22.97 15.26
CA THR A 104 -2.49 21.76 16.09
C THR A 104 -1.08 21.34 16.46
N SER A 105 -0.79 21.27 17.76
CA SER A 105 0.50 20.80 18.25
C SER A 105 0.71 19.34 17.85
N PHE A 106 1.97 18.93 17.71
CA PHE A 106 2.29 17.51 17.43
C PHE A 106 1.63 16.56 18.44
N SER A 107 1.60 16.96 19.72
CA SER A 107 0.94 16.19 20.79
C SER A 107 -0.55 16.00 20.52
N GLN A 108 -1.26 17.04 20.07
CA GLN A 108 -2.67 16.93 19.73
C GLN A 108 -2.89 15.99 18.52
N THR A 109 -2.04 16.08 17.50
CA THR A 109 -2.11 15.17 16.35
C THR A 109 -1.93 13.70 16.76
N VAL A 110 -1.02 13.43 17.70
CA VAL A 110 -0.83 12.06 18.23
C VAL A 110 -2.02 11.62 19.06
N LEU A 111 -2.57 12.48 19.91
CA LEU A 111 -3.77 12.18 20.70
C LEU A 111 -4.98 11.87 19.82
N ASP A 112 -5.14 12.59 18.72
CA ASP A 112 -6.26 12.41 17.77
C ASP A 112 -6.20 11.05 17.05
N PHE A 113 -5.10 10.30 17.14
CA PHE A 113 -5.02 8.92 16.62
C PHE A 113 -5.77 7.92 17.51
N PHE A 114 -5.96 8.23 18.80
CA PHE A 114 -6.61 7.32 19.75
C PHE A 114 -8.09 7.63 19.89
N PRO A 115 -8.99 6.66 19.60
CA PRO A 115 -10.43 6.90 19.74
C PRO A 115 -10.84 6.97 21.19
N THR A 116 -11.69 7.93 21.52
CA THR A 116 -12.43 7.95 22.79
C THR A 116 -13.64 7.01 22.75
N ASN A 117 -14.17 6.75 21.55
CA ASN A 117 -15.29 5.84 21.30
C ASN A 117 -15.11 5.19 19.91
N ILE A 118 -14.99 3.88 19.87
CA ILE A 118 -14.80 3.14 18.61
C ILE A 118 -16.01 3.25 17.68
N PHE A 119 -17.23 3.27 18.21
CA PHE A 119 -18.42 3.37 17.38
C PHE A 119 -18.53 4.75 16.72
N ASP A 120 -18.11 5.80 17.40
CA ASP A 120 -18.01 7.15 16.82
C ASP A 120 -16.96 7.18 15.70
N ALA A 121 -15.80 6.56 15.93
CA ALA A 121 -14.74 6.44 14.92
C ALA A 121 -15.21 5.67 13.68
N LEU A 122 -15.94 4.56 13.87
CA LEU A 122 -16.53 3.77 12.78
C LEU A 122 -17.59 4.59 12.01
N ALA A 123 -18.49 5.26 12.71
CA ALA A 123 -19.56 6.04 12.11
C ALA A 123 -19.06 7.26 11.33
N LYS A 124 -18.02 7.93 11.83
CA LYS A 124 -17.38 9.08 11.18
C LYS A 124 -16.36 8.68 10.11
N GLY A 125 -16.00 7.40 10.00
CA GLY A 125 -14.98 6.93 9.08
C GLY A 125 -13.55 7.37 9.46
N ASN A 126 -13.26 7.54 10.75
CA ASN A 126 -11.94 7.89 11.28
C ASN A 126 -11.01 6.66 11.23
N VAL A 127 -10.53 6.32 10.04
CA VAL A 127 -9.84 5.05 9.77
C VAL A 127 -8.63 4.83 10.67
N ILE A 128 -7.84 5.87 10.97
CA ILE A 128 -6.65 5.76 11.83
C ILE A 128 -7.04 5.28 13.22
N GLN A 129 -8.07 5.88 13.79
CA GLN A 129 -8.60 5.50 15.10
C GLN A 129 -9.12 4.05 15.09
N VAL A 130 -9.79 3.66 13.99
CA VAL A 130 -10.28 2.28 13.80
C VAL A 130 -9.12 1.29 13.72
N ILE A 131 -8.04 1.62 13.00
CA ILE A 131 -6.84 0.77 12.91
C ILE A 131 -6.20 0.58 14.28
N ILE A 132 -6.00 1.65 15.06
CA ILE A 132 -5.37 1.56 16.39
C ILE A 132 -6.21 0.69 17.31
N PHE A 133 -7.53 0.88 17.34
CA PHE A 133 -8.40 0.00 18.11
C PHE A 133 -8.33 -1.45 17.63
N ALA A 134 -8.36 -1.68 16.33
CA ALA A 134 -8.31 -3.02 15.73
C ALA A 134 -6.98 -3.74 16.04
N ILE A 135 -5.86 -3.02 16.08
CA ILE A 135 -4.56 -3.56 16.52
C ILE A 135 -4.63 -4.01 17.98
N LEU A 136 -5.08 -3.13 18.87
CA LEU A 136 -5.19 -3.45 20.31
C LEU A 136 -6.16 -4.62 20.53
N PHE A 137 -7.33 -4.58 19.90
CA PHE A 137 -8.32 -5.65 20.02
C PHE A 137 -7.82 -6.98 19.45
N GLY A 138 -7.15 -6.98 18.30
CA GLY A 138 -6.56 -8.16 17.67
C GLY A 138 -5.49 -8.82 18.56
N ILE A 139 -4.62 -8.02 19.19
CA ILE A 139 -3.61 -8.49 20.14
C ILE A 139 -4.28 -9.12 21.40
N VAL A 140 -5.29 -8.45 21.94
CA VAL A 140 -6.04 -8.96 23.11
C VAL A 140 -6.77 -10.26 22.76
N LEU A 141 -7.46 -10.28 21.60
CA LEU A 141 -8.15 -11.48 21.12
C LEU A 141 -7.18 -12.65 20.95
N ASN A 142 -6.02 -12.41 20.36
CA ASN A 142 -4.99 -13.44 20.19
C ASN A 142 -4.52 -14.01 21.54
N ARG A 143 -4.15 -13.13 22.48
CA ARG A 143 -3.67 -13.55 23.81
C ARG A 143 -4.75 -14.23 24.63
N ALA A 144 -5.99 -13.78 24.55
CA ALA A 144 -7.12 -14.36 25.29
C ALA A 144 -7.59 -15.69 24.68
N ASN A 145 -7.27 -15.95 23.42
CA ASN A 145 -7.73 -17.16 22.70
C ASN A 145 -6.75 -18.35 22.76
N THR A 146 -5.82 -18.34 23.70
CA THR A 146 -4.80 -19.42 23.85
C THR A 146 -5.47 -20.79 24.05
N ASP A 147 -6.57 -20.83 24.80
CA ASP A 147 -7.32 -22.07 25.10
C ASP A 147 -8.48 -22.30 24.10
N GLY A 148 -8.55 -21.53 23.01
CA GLY A 148 -9.62 -21.64 22.01
C GLY A 148 -10.99 -21.08 22.44
N LYS A 149 -11.06 -20.45 23.61
CA LYS A 149 -12.31 -19.93 24.20
C LYS A 149 -13.00 -18.88 23.34
N PHE A 150 -12.23 -18.11 22.58
CA PHE A 150 -12.72 -17.04 21.71
C PHE A 150 -12.68 -17.38 20.21
N ASN A 151 -12.56 -18.67 19.87
CA ASN A 151 -12.57 -19.11 18.47
C ASN A 151 -13.80 -18.66 17.70
N GLN A 152 -14.97 -18.59 18.37
CA GLN A 152 -16.20 -18.10 17.72
C GLN A 152 -16.09 -16.63 17.34
N VAL A 153 -15.51 -15.79 18.20
CA VAL A 153 -15.30 -14.36 17.90
C VAL A 153 -14.34 -14.20 16.73
N LEU A 154 -13.21 -14.92 16.75
CA LEU A 154 -12.25 -14.88 15.64
C LEU A 154 -12.86 -15.39 14.34
N SER A 155 -13.64 -16.49 14.39
CA SER A 155 -14.35 -17.03 13.24
C SER A 155 -15.38 -16.04 12.67
N PHE A 156 -16.14 -15.36 13.53
CA PHE A 156 -17.08 -14.33 13.14
C PHE A 156 -16.36 -13.17 12.41
N VAL A 157 -15.27 -12.67 12.97
CA VAL A 157 -14.47 -11.59 12.33
C VAL A 157 -13.95 -12.03 10.97
N LYS A 158 -13.42 -13.25 10.84
CA LYS A 158 -12.96 -13.83 9.56
C LYS A 158 -14.08 -13.88 8.52
N GLN A 159 -15.23 -14.41 8.90
CA GLN A 159 -16.38 -14.53 7.99
C GLN A 159 -16.91 -13.14 7.58
N MET A 160 -17.02 -12.21 8.52
CA MET A 160 -17.40 -10.82 8.24
C MET A 160 -16.41 -10.15 7.28
N ASN A 161 -15.10 -10.33 7.50
CA ASN A 161 -14.07 -9.78 6.63
C ASN A 161 -14.16 -10.38 5.23
N GLN A 162 -14.33 -11.71 5.10
CA GLN A 162 -14.52 -12.38 3.81
C GLN A 162 -15.75 -11.85 3.04
N LEU A 163 -16.86 -11.62 3.73
CA LEU A 163 -18.06 -11.02 3.12
C LEU A 163 -17.81 -9.59 2.67
N THR A 164 -17.09 -8.82 3.48
CA THR A 164 -16.73 -7.42 3.14
C THR A 164 -15.79 -7.37 1.94
N VAL A 165 -14.80 -8.29 1.85
CA VAL A 165 -13.95 -8.44 0.65
C VAL A 165 -14.80 -8.75 -0.58
N LYS A 166 -15.76 -9.69 -0.48
CA LYS A 166 -16.67 -10.02 -1.59
C LYS A 166 -17.52 -8.81 -2.00
N LEU A 167 -17.98 -8.00 -1.04
CA LEU A 167 -18.69 -6.75 -1.30
C LEU A 167 -17.82 -5.76 -2.08
N VAL A 168 -16.57 -5.55 -1.64
CA VAL A 168 -15.61 -4.71 -2.38
C VAL A 168 -15.37 -5.25 -3.78
N MET A 169 -15.19 -6.57 -3.94
CA MET A 169 -15.02 -7.18 -5.27
C MET A 169 -16.25 -6.99 -6.17
N LEU A 170 -17.44 -7.00 -5.60
CA LEU A 170 -18.68 -6.69 -6.35
C LEU A 170 -18.67 -5.23 -6.83
N VAL A 171 -18.33 -4.29 -5.95
CA VAL A 171 -18.18 -2.86 -6.29
C VAL A 171 -17.10 -2.66 -7.36
N MET A 172 -15.98 -3.38 -7.28
CA MET A 172 -14.89 -3.31 -8.25
C MET A 172 -15.28 -3.77 -9.67
N LYS A 173 -16.36 -4.53 -9.84
CA LYS A 173 -16.91 -4.80 -11.18
C LYS A 173 -17.44 -3.53 -11.86
N LEU A 174 -17.82 -2.51 -11.08
CA LEU A 174 -18.22 -1.19 -11.59
C LEU A 174 -17.02 -0.26 -11.85
N ALA A 175 -15.81 -0.64 -11.42
CA ALA A 175 -14.62 0.19 -11.55
C ALA A 175 -14.34 0.66 -13.00
N PRO A 176 -14.48 -0.16 -14.06
CA PRO A 176 -14.26 0.31 -15.43
C PRO A 176 -15.15 1.51 -15.79
N ILE A 177 -16.42 1.47 -15.37
CA ILE A 177 -17.40 2.55 -15.61
C ILE A 177 -17.10 3.76 -14.72
N GLY A 178 -16.93 3.52 -13.41
CA GLY A 178 -16.66 4.59 -12.44
C GLY A 178 -15.37 5.35 -12.75
N ILE A 179 -14.29 4.63 -13.05
CA ILE A 179 -13.00 5.24 -13.42
C ILE A 179 -13.09 5.95 -14.78
N ALA A 180 -13.79 5.38 -15.77
CA ALA A 180 -13.99 6.06 -17.05
C ALA A 180 -14.77 7.36 -16.87
N ALA A 181 -15.81 7.37 -16.04
CA ALA A 181 -16.60 8.56 -15.73
C ALA A 181 -15.77 9.64 -15.00
N LEU A 182 -14.94 9.23 -14.03
CA LEU A 182 -14.03 10.14 -13.34
C LEU A 182 -12.99 10.74 -14.29
N MET A 183 -12.39 9.93 -15.17
CA MET A 183 -11.42 10.40 -16.15
C MET A 183 -12.06 11.33 -17.18
N ALA A 184 -13.28 11.02 -17.65
CA ALA A 184 -14.02 11.88 -18.54
C ALA A 184 -14.31 13.24 -17.89
N TRP A 185 -14.73 13.26 -16.62
CA TRP A 185 -14.95 14.49 -15.89
C TRP A 185 -13.66 15.30 -15.70
N VAL A 186 -12.56 14.66 -15.28
CA VAL A 186 -11.26 15.33 -15.08
C VAL A 186 -10.76 15.96 -16.38
N THR A 187 -10.82 15.22 -17.50
CA THR A 187 -10.36 15.73 -18.79
C THR A 187 -11.32 16.75 -19.41
N ALA A 188 -12.62 16.65 -19.14
CA ALA A 188 -13.62 17.63 -19.55
C ALA A 188 -13.42 18.99 -18.85
N THR A 189 -13.01 19.00 -17.59
CA THR A 189 -12.86 20.21 -16.76
C THR A 189 -11.45 20.79 -16.80
N SER A 190 -10.42 19.93 -16.85
CA SER A 190 -9.00 20.34 -16.77
C SER A 190 -8.26 20.24 -18.12
N GLY A 191 -8.90 19.68 -19.14
CA GLY A 191 -8.32 19.48 -20.47
C GLY A 191 -7.17 18.47 -20.48
N ILE A 192 -6.44 18.44 -21.58
CA ILE A 192 -5.29 17.53 -21.79
C ILE A 192 -4.13 17.81 -20.83
N LYS A 193 -4.10 19.00 -20.23
CA LYS A 193 -3.02 19.44 -19.34
C LYS A 193 -2.84 18.52 -18.10
N VAL A 194 -3.90 17.82 -17.68
CA VAL A 194 -3.84 16.89 -16.53
C VAL A 194 -2.98 15.64 -16.84
N ILE A 195 -2.77 15.30 -18.10
CA ILE A 195 -2.01 14.10 -18.50
C ILE A 195 -0.53 14.24 -18.14
N LEU A 196 0.05 15.43 -18.26
CA LEU A 196 1.47 15.64 -17.95
C LEU A 196 1.84 15.37 -16.49
N PRO A 197 1.10 15.87 -15.48
CA PRO A 197 1.29 15.47 -14.08
C PRO A 197 1.18 13.97 -13.84
N LEU A 198 0.24 13.30 -14.51
CA LEU A 198 0.07 11.86 -14.37
C LEU A 198 1.27 11.08 -14.92
N LEU A 199 1.81 11.49 -16.07
CA LEU A 199 3.03 10.90 -16.63
C LEU A 199 4.25 11.17 -15.72
N LYS A 200 4.40 12.42 -15.23
CA LYS A 200 5.46 12.76 -14.26
C LYS A 200 5.35 11.92 -13.00
N PHE A 201 4.12 11.76 -12.47
CA PHE A 201 3.87 10.91 -11.30
C PHE A 201 4.28 9.46 -11.57
N LEU A 202 3.82 8.87 -12.66
CA LEU A 202 4.10 7.47 -12.99
C LEU A 202 5.61 7.24 -13.21
N THR A 203 6.29 8.15 -13.89
CA THR A 203 7.75 8.11 -14.06
C THR A 203 8.46 8.25 -12.72
N ALA A 204 8.05 9.20 -11.88
CA ALA A 204 8.62 9.39 -10.55
C ALA A 204 8.44 8.13 -9.67
N PHE A 205 7.24 7.53 -9.71
CA PHE A 205 6.95 6.32 -8.96
C PHE A 205 7.74 5.12 -9.49
N GLY A 206 7.86 4.95 -10.81
CA GLY A 206 8.65 3.88 -11.42
C GLY A 206 10.14 3.99 -11.09
N LEU A 207 10.73 5.18 -11.27
CA LEU A 207 12.14 5.43 -10.92
C LEU A 207 12.37 5.28 -9.42
N GLY A 208 11.45 5.76 -8.59
CA GLY A 208 11.49 5.57 -7.14
C GLY A 208 11.42 4.11 -6.73
N SER A 209 10.59 3.33 -7.42
CA SER A 209 10.51 1.89 -7.19
C SER A 209 11.83 1.19 -7.50
N ILE A 210 12.47 1.53 -8.61
CA ILE A 210 13.79 1.00 -8.96
C ILE A 210 14.83 1.42 -7.91
N ALA A 211 14.86 2.68 -7.51
CA ALA A 211 15.78 3.18 -6.49
C ALA A 211 15.58 2.43 -5.15
N PHE A 212 14.34 2.23 -4.72
CA PHE A 212 14.03 1.48 -3.51
C PHE A 212 14.51 0.02 -3.60
N LEU A 213 14.29 -0.66 -4.73
CA LEU A 213 14.79 -2.03 -4.94
C LEU A 213 16.32 -2.10 -4.88
N ILE A 214 17.02 -1.13 -5.47
CA ILE A 214 18.48 -1.07 -5.40
C ILE A 214 18.94 -0.92 -3.95
N VAL A 215 18.37 0.00 -3.21
CA VAL A 215 18.69 0.20 -1.78
C VAL A 215 18.39 -1.05 -0.98
N LEU A 216 17.21 -1.64 -1.15
CA LEU A 216 16.77 -2.81 -0.40
C LEU A 216 17.64 -4.04 -0.71
N PHE A 217 17.93 -4.32 -1.97
CA PHE A 217 18.80 -5.43 -2.36
C PHE A 217 20.26 -5.24 -1.92
N SER A 218 20.77 -4.02 -2.00
CA SER A 218 22.13 -3.72 -1.52
C SER A 218 22.22 -3.90 -0.01
N PHE A 219 21.22 -3.39 0.72
CA PHE A 219 21.14 -3.51 2.17
C PHE A 219 21.04 -4.98 2.60
N ILE A 220 20.10 -5.77 2.02
CA ILE A 220 19.90 -7.15 2.43
C ILE A 220 21.08 -8.06 2.02
N SER A 221 21.73 -7.76 0.89
CA SER A 221 22.96 -8.44 0.46
C SER A 221 24.08 -8.27 1.49
N TRP A 222 24.26 -7.04 1.98
CA TRP A 222 25.23 -6.73 3.03
C TRP A 222 24.83 -7.35 4.38
N TYR A 223 23.58 -7.21 4.78
CA TYR A 223 23.06 -7.66 6.08
C TYR A 223 23.08 -9.19 6.21
N ALA A 224 22.54 -9.90 5.24
CA ALA A 224 22.46 -11.35 5.22
C ALA A 224 23.77 -12.02 4.75
N LYS A 225 24.77 -11.23 4.30
CA LYS A 225 26.06 -11.70 3.76
C LYS A 225 25.87 -12.66 2.58
N VAL A 226 25.00 -12.28 1.62
CA VAL A 226 24.73 -13.05 0.41
C VAL A 226 25.14 -12.27 -0.84
N PRO A 227 25.60 -12.91 -1.93
CA PRO A 227 26.03 -12.20 -3.13
C PRO A 227 24.85 -11.51 -3.83
N LEU A 228 24.97 -10.22 -4.12
CA LEU A 228 23.94 -9.39 -4.74
C LEU A 228 23.40 -9.99 -6.05
N ARG A 229 24.31 -10.53 -6.90
CA ARG A 229 23.91 -11.16 -8.16
C ARG A 229 23.02 -12.39 -7.96
N GLY A 230 23.34 -13.22 -6.96
CA GLY A 230 22.53 -14.39 -6.59
C GLY A 230 21.16 -13.96 -6.06
N LEU A 231 21.14 -12.91 -5.25
CA LEU A 231 19.91 -12.31 -4.70
C LEU A 231 18.99 -11.84 -5.84
N VAL A 232 19.45 -10.93 -6.70
CA VAL A 232 18.65 -10.38 -7.82
C VAL A 232 18.08 -11.48 -8.71
N ARG A 233 18.86 -12.54 -8.98
CA ARG A 233 18.39 -13.70 -9.76
C ARG A 233 17.32 -14.51 -9.03
N GLY A 234 17.51 -14.73 -7.73
CA GLY A 234 16.49 -15.40 -6.91
C GLY A 234 15.14 -14.72 -7.00
N PHE A 235 15.12 -13.39 -7.05
CA PHE A 235 13.89 -12.58 -7.14
C PHE A 235 13.26 -12.47 -8.53
N SER A 236 13.95 -12.87 -9.59
CA SER A 236 13.51 -12.59 -10.98
C SER A 236 12.11 -13.10 -11.30
N ARG A 237 11.75 -14.33 -10.88
CA ARG A 237 10.42 -14.93 -11.09
C ARG A 237 9.36 -14.24 -10.22
N ILE A 238 9.70 -13.96 -8.96
CA ILE A 238 8.83 -13.26 -8.03
C ILE A 238 8.45 -11.88 -8.58
N ILE A 239 9.44 -11.09 -9.03
CA ILE A 239 9.23 -9.77 -9.62
C ILE A 239 8.36 -9.85 -10.86
N LEU A 240 8.63 -10.81 -11.77
CA LEU A 240 7.86 -10.96 -13.00
C LEU A 240 6.39 -11.26 -12.71
N VAL A 241 6.11 -12.19 -11.78
CA VAL A 241 4.74 -12.55 -11.43
C VAL A 241 4.04 -11.41 -10.71
N ALA A 242 4.68 -10.76 -9.75
CA ALA A 242 4.12 -9.62 -9.04
C ALA A 242 3.78 -8.46 -9.99
N PHE A 243 4.68 -8.16 -10.94
CA PHE A 243 4.50 -7.09 -11.92
C PHE A 243 3.33 -7.38 -12.88
N THR A 244 3.23 -8.60 -13.39
CA THR A 244 2.21 -8.97 -14.37
C THR A 244 0.83 -9.19 -13.77
N THR A 245 0.75 -9.77 -12.58
CA THR A 245 -0.53 -10.08 -11.92
C THR A 245 -1.10 -8.92 -11.13
N THR A 246 -0.26 -7.96 -10.71
CA THR A 246 -0.64 -6.87 -9.80
C THR A 246 -1.34 -7.34 -8.51
N SER A 247 -1.02 -8.56 -8.07
CA SER A 247 -1.67 -9.21 -6.92
C SER A 247 -0.66 -9.94 -6.05
N SER A 248 -0.44 -9.47 -4.83
CA SER A 248 0.41 -10.15 -3.86
C SER A 248 -0.16 -11.53 -3.48
N ALA A 249 -1.48 -11.69 -3.46
CA ALA A 249 -2.11 -12.97 -3.16
C ALA A 249 -1.83 -14.04 -4.23
N ILE A 250 -1.82 -13.66 -5.51
CA ILE A 250 -1.45 -14.57 -6.61
C ILE A 250 0.05 -14.86 -6.59
N SER A 251 0.87 -13.90 -6.16
CA SER A 251 2.32 -14.03 -6.10
C SER A 251 2.79 -14.89 -4.92
N LEU A 252 2.04 -14.95 -3.82
CA LEU A 252 2.45 -15.59 -2.57
C LEU A 252 2.92 -17.06 -2.72
N PRO A 253 2.23 -17.97 -3.44
CA PRO A 253 2.71 -19.34 -3.59
C PRO A 253 4.08 -19.42 -4.28
N ILE A 254 4.31 -18.57 -5.29
CA ILE A 254 5.58 -18.52 -6.03
C ILE A 254 6.65 -17.85 -5.18
N GLU A 255 6.28 -16.85 -4.41
CA GLU A 255 7.15 -16.18 -3.45
C GLU A 255 7.66 -17.17 -2.39
N MET A 256 6.78 -18.00 -1.81
CA MET A 256 7.15 -19.03 -0.85
C MET A 256 8.06 -20.09 -1.48
N GLU A 257 7.70 -20.59 -2.66
CA GLU A 257 8.50 -21.58 -3.41
C GLU A 257 9.93 -21.06 -3.71
N ASP A 258 10.03 -19.83 -4.22
CA ASP A 258 11.32 -19.23 -4.57
C ASP A 258 12.13 -18.79 -3.34
N ALA A 259 11.44 -18.34 -2.26
CA ALA A 259 12.09 -18.03 -0.99
C ALA A 259 12.80 -19.28 -0.42
N GLU A 260 12.13 -20.42 -0.44
CA GLU A 260 12.66 -21.69 0.07
C GLU A 260 13.73 -22.26 -0.86
N ASN A 261 13.44 -22.41 -2.16
CA ASN A 261 14.26 -23.18 -3.09
C ASN A 261 15.36 -22.36 -3.80
N ARG A 262 15.22 -21.03 -3.88
CA ARG A 262 16.16 -20.15 -4.59
C ARG A 262 16.86 -19.16 -3.69
N LEU A 263 16.18 -18.70 -2.63
CA LEU A 263 16.68 -17.67 -1.71
C LEU A 263 17.08 -18.26 -0.34
N GLY A 264 16.97 -19.59 -0.15
CA GLY A 264 17.53 -20.30 1.00
C GLY A 264 16.85 -20.01 2.33
N VAL A 265 15.64 -19.44 2.32
CA VAL A 265 14.85 -19.20 3.53
C VAL A 265 14.28 -20.53 4.02
N GLU A 266 14.50 -20.85 5.29
CA GLU A 266 13.94 -22.06 5.87
C GLU A 266 12.40 -22.01 5.89
N LYS A 267 11.77 -23.17 5.67
CA LYS A 267 10.34 -23.31 5.46
C LYS A 267 9.50 -22.74 6.61
N SER A 268 9.93 -22.89 7.85
CA SER A 268 9.23 -22.34 9.02
C SER A 268 9.15 -20.82 8.99
N ILE A 269 10.24 -20.16 8.53
CA ILE A 269 10.29 -18.71 8.37
C ILE A 269 9.44 -18.27 7.17
N SER A 270 9.55 -18.95 6.03
CA SER A 270 8.76 -18.67 4.83
C SER A 270 7.26 -18.71 5.12
N GLN A 271 6.80 -19.79 5.77
CA GLN A 271 5.39 -19.99 6.12
C GLN A 271 4.85 -19.01 7.17
N LEU A 272 5.72 -18.39 7.95
CA LEU A 272 5.33 -17.37 8.93
C LEU A 272 5.37 -15.97 8.29
N VAL A 273 6.53 -15.58 7.74
CA VAL A 273 6.81 -14.19 7.37
C VAL A 273 6.05 -13.77 6.11
N LEU A 274 5.99 -14.63 5.07
CA LEU A 274 5.42 -14.23 3.79
C LEU A 274 3.89 -14.03 3.83
N PRO A 275 3.08 -14.91 4.45
CA PRO A 275 1.65 -14.65 4.63
C PRO A 275 1.38 -13.44 5.53
N LEU A 276 2.21 -13.22 6.57
CA LEU A 276 2.13 -12.02 7.40
C LEU A 276 2.47 -10.76 6.60
N GLY A 277 3.50 -10.82 5.76
CA GLY A 277 3.90 -9.74 4.88
C GLY A 277 2.77 -9.35 3.94
N MET A 278 2.21 -10.31 3.24
CA MET A 278 1.05 -10.08 2.37
C MET A 278 -0.09 -9.35 3.11
N ALA A 279 -0.29 -9.62 4.41
CA ALA A 279 -1.37 -9.01 5.18
C ALA A 279 -1.01 -7.67 5.83
N LEU A 280 0.24 -7.45 6.23
CA LEU A 280 0.64 -6.33 7.08
C LEU A 280 1.71 -5.42 6.48
N ASN A 281 2.47 -5.88 5.47
CA ASN A 281 3.56 -5.12 4.87
C ASN A 281 3.19 -4.63 3.47
N SER A 282 3.28 -3.34 3.24
CA SER A 282 2.89 -2.75 1.96
C SER A 282 3.81 -1.59 1.57
N ASN A 283 5.09 -1.90 1.34
CA ASN A 283 6.13 -0.91 1.01
C ASN A 283 5.76 -0.08 -0.23
N GLY A 284 5.31 -0.75 -1.30
CA GLY A 284 4.90 -0.08 -2.53
C GLY A 284 3.66 0.78 -2.34
N LEU A 285 2.73 0.36 -1.50
CA LEU A 285 1.55 1.17 -1.18
C LEU A 285 1.95 2.40 -0.36
N ALA A 286 2.84 2.28 0.62
CA ALA A 286 3.31 3.39 1.42
C ALA A 286 4.01 4.46 0.57
N MET A 287 4.90 4.04 -0.34
CA MET A 287 5.54 4.93 -1.31
C MET A 287 4.52 5.58 -2.24
N TYR A 288 3.56 4.81 -2.75
CA TYR A 288 2.50 5.31 -3.61
C TYR A 288 1.63 6.35 -2.90
N LEU A 289 1.22 6.10 -1.67
CA LEU A 289 0.37 7.01 -0.90
C LEU A 289 1.09 8.32 -0.59
N SER A 290 2.33 8.26 -0.12
CA SER A 290 3.10 9.47 0.21
C SER A 290 3.36 10.34 -1.02
N LEU A 291 3.76 9.74 -2.15
CA LEU A 291 3.92 10.41 -3.42
C LEU A 291 2.59 10.98 -3.95
N SER A 292 1.50 10.22 -3.86
CA SER A 292 0.17 10.64 -4.31
C SER A 292 -0.35 11.84 -3.52
N CYS A 293 -0.26 11.76 -2.19
CA CYS A 293 -0.70 12.84 -1.32
C CYS A 293 0.06 14.13 -1.58
N LEU A 294 1.38 14.06 -1.75
CA LEU A 294 2.18 15.21 -2.08
C LEU A 294 1.84 15.77 -3.48
N THR A 295 1.66 14.89 -4.47
CA THR A 295 1.25 15.29 -5.82
C THR A 295 -0.10 16.00 -5.82
N LEU A 296 -1.06 15.47 -5.10
CA LEU A 296 -2.38 16.09 -4.99
C LEU A 296 -2.32 17.44 -4.28
N THR A 297 -1.57 17.58 -3.17
CA THR A 297 -1.38 18.88 -2.51
C THR A 297 -0.74 19.91 -3.44
N GLN A 298 0.24 19.49 -4.26
CA GLN A 298 0.87 20.36 -5.27
C GLN A 298 -0.14 20.80 -6.35
N LEU A 299 -0.98 19.88 -6.84
CA LEU A 299 -2.02 20.18 -7.87
C LEU A 299 -3.07 21.19 -7.36
N TYR A 300 -3.38 21.15 -6.05
CA TYR A 300 -4.30 22.11 -5.42
C TYR A 300 -3.60 23.40 -4.96
N GLY A 301 -2.29 23.53 -5.21
CA GLY A 301 -1.52 24.73 -4.83
C GLY A 301 -1.40 24.91 -3.31
N MET A 302 -1.58 23.85 -2.54
CA MET A 302 -1.44 23.90 -1.08
C MET A 302 0.04 23.91 -0.69
N SER A 303 0.39 24.75 0.28
CA SER A 303 1.75 24.76 0.84
C SER A 303 1.98 23.52 1.70
N VAL A 304 3.10 22.84 1.51
CA VAL A 304 3.48 21.67 2.28
C VAL A 304 4.53 22.07 3.33
N SER A 305 4.09 22.20 4.57
CA SER A 305 5.00 22.45 5.69
C SER A 305 5.76 21.18 6.08
N PRO A 306 6.92 21.28 6.79
CA PRO A 306 7.61 20.09 7.31
C PRO A 306 6.71 19.19 8.15
N MET A 307 5.80 19.79 8.94
CA MET A 307 4.82 19.03 9.74
C MET A 307 3.82 18.28 8.86
N SER A 308 3.38 18.88 7.75
CA SER A 308 2.51 18.21 6.77
C SER A 308 3.23 17.04 6.11
N MET A 309 4.54 17.14 5.85
CA MET A 309 5.35 16.04 5.31
C MET A 309 5.41 14.85 6.29
N VAL A 310 5.67 15.12 7.56
CA VAL A 310 5.66 14.10 8.62
C VAL A 310 4.28 13.44 8.70
N LYS A 311 3.21 14.25 8.66
CA LYS A 311 1.82 13.75 8.67
C LYS A 311 1.55 12.84 7.47
N ILE A 312 1.95 13.22 6.26
CA ILE A 312 1.79 12.39 5.05
C ILE A 312 2.48 11.03 5.23
N VAL A 313 3.72 11.02 5.71
CA VAL A 313 4.47 9.76 5.93
C VAL A 313 3.76 8.88 6.95
N LEU A 314 3.41 9.42 8.11
CA LEU A 314 2.74 8.65 9.17
C LEU A 314 1.39 8.08 8.69
N LEU A 315 0.58 8.90 8.02
CA LEU A 315 -0.70 8.47 7.47
C LEU A 315 -0.53 7.37 6.43
N SER A 316 0.49 7.47 5.56
CA SER A 316 0.79 6.47 4.54
C SER A 316 1.18 5.13 5.17
N VAL A 317 2.01 5.15 6.21
CA VAL A 317 2.41 3.94 6.94
C VAL A 317 1.22 3.30 7.67
N ILE A 318 0.43 4.10 8.39
CA ILE A 318 -0.73 3.60 9.13
C ILE A 318 -1.80 3.04 8.18
N ALA A 319 -2.07 3.72 7.06
CA ALA A 319 -3.04 3.25 6.08
C ALA A 319 -2.65 1.90 5.46
N CYS A 320 -1.36 1.60 5.35
CA CYS A 320 -0.88 0.32 4.84
C CYS A 320 -1.25 -0.85 5.75
N LEU A 321 -1.28 -0.65 7.07
CA LEU A 321 -1.61 -1.70 8.05
C LEU A 321 -3.08 -2.17 7.95
N GLY A 322 -3.94 -1.33 7.40
CA GLY A 322 -5.37 -1.63 7.26
C GLY A 322 -5.84 -1.94 5.84
N THR A 323 -4.94 -1.93 4.86
CA THR A 323 -5.34 -2.09 3.46
C THR A 323 -5.27 -3.56 3.06
N VAL A 324 -6.43 -4.13 2.78
CA VAL A 324 -6.53 -5.51 2.29
C VAL A 324 -6.05 -5.60 0.84
N VAL A 325 -5.42 -6.71 0.50
CA VAL A 325 -4.95 -7.04 -0.85
C VAL A 325 -6.14 -7.30 -1.78
N VAL A 326 -6.67 -6.23 -2.35
CA VAL A 326 -7.76 -6.28 -3.34
C VAL A 326 -7.36 -5.52 -4.60
N PRO A 327 -7.86 -5.90 -5.78
CA PRO A 327 -7.69 -5.10 -6.99
C PRO A 327 -8.19 -3.67 -6.76
N GLY A 328 -7.38 -2.66 -7.17
CA GLY A 328 -7.70 -1.26 -6.89
C GLY A 328 -7.43 -0.80 -5.44
N GLY A 329 -6.73 -1.61 -4.64
CA GLY A 329 -6.39 -1.28 -3.24
C GLY A 329 -5.69 0.07 -3.06
N GLY A 330 -4.98 0.57 -4.08
CA GLY A 330 -4.39 1.91 -4.06
C GLY A 330 -5.44 3.01 -4.00
N LEU A 331 -6.49 2.91 -4.80
CA LEU A 331 -7.61 3.87 -4.77
C LEU A 331 -8.36 3.78 -3.42
N VAL A 332 -8.56 2.56 -2.92
CA VAL A 332 -9.15 2.33 -1.59
C VAL A 332 -8.32 3.04 -0.52
N ALA A 333 -7.01 2.84 -0.50
CA ALA A 333 -6.13 3.48 0.47
C ALA A 333 -6.12 5.02 0.35
N LEU A 334 -6.20 5.57 -0.87
CA LEU A 334 -6.32 7.01 -1.08
C LEU A 334 -7.62 7.57 -0.48
N THR A 335 -8.74 6.81 -0.48
CA THR A 335 -9.98 7.28 0.16
C THR A 335 -9.84 7.48 1.67
N ILE A 336 -8.84 6.87 2.28
CA ILE A 336 -8.49 7.00 3.69
C ILE A 336 -7.64 8.25 3.94
N VAL A 337 -6.55 8.38 3.17
CA VAL A 337 -5.51 9.37 3.45
C VAL A 337 -5.88 10.76 2.93
N VAL A 338 -6.46 10.83 1.74
CA VAL A 338 -6.77 12.11 1.05
C VAL A 338 -7.69 13.02 1.87
N PRO A 339 -8.84 12.54 2.41
CA PRO A 339 -9.70 13.38 3.23
C PRO A 339 -9.05 13.85 4.55
N THR A 340 -8.19 13.00 5.13
CA THR A 340 -7.46 13.35 6.38
C THR A 340 -6.47 14.50 6.19
N LEU A 341 -6.05 14.74 4.94
CA LEU A 341 -5.21 15.89 4.56
C LEU A 341 -6.02 17.13 4.20
N GLY A 342 -7.35 17.08 4.29
CA GLY A 342 -8.24 18.18 3.89
C GLY A 342 -8.40 18.32 2.37
N LEU A 343 -8.00 17.32 1.60
CA LEU A 343 -8.17 17.29 0.16
C LEU A 343 -9.55 16.72 -0.21
N PRO A 344 -10.18 17.23 -1.28
CA PRO A 344 -11.47 16.71 -1.73
C PRO A 344 -11.31 15.28 -2.25
N LEU A 345 -12.28 14.41 -1.91
CA LEU A 345 -12.25 13.00 -2.33
C LEU A 345 -12.18 12.84 -3.84
N GLN A 346 -12.81 13.75 -4.59
CA GLN A 346 -12.82 13.77 -6.05
C GLN A 346 -11.41 13.88 -6.66
N SER A 347 -10.42 14.39 -5.89
CA SER A 347 -9.03 14.45 -6.35
C SER A 347 -8.43 13.08 -6.65
N ILE A 348 -8.95 12.01 -6.05
CA ILE A 348 -8.55 10.62 -6.31
C ILE A 348 -8.82 10.24 -7.77
N ALA A 349 -9.84 10.84 -8.38
CA ALA A 349 -10.17 10.63 -9.78
C ALA A 349 -8.98 10.85 -10.73
N ILE A 350 -8.11 11.80 -10.39
CA ILE A 350 -6.92 12.14 -11.17
C ILE A 350 -5.98 10.95 -11.25
N LEU A 351 -5.74 10.29 -10.12
CA LEU A 351 -4.82 9.15 -10.03
C LEU A 351 -5.46 7.83 -10.47
N ALA A 352 -6.80 7.75 -10.49
CA ALA A 352 -7.52 6.55 -10.89
C ALA A 352 -7.16 6.08 -12.31
N GLY A 353 -6.82 7.04 -13.20
CA GLY A 353 -6.42 6.75 -14.57
C GLY A 353 -5.07 6.05 -14.73
N ILE A 354 -4.24 6.04 -13.72
CA ILE A 354 -2.91 5.40 -13.74
C ILE A 354 -2.74 4.33 -12.65
N ASP A 355 -3.80 4.04 -11.89
CA ASP A 355 -3.71 3.12 -10.74
C ASP A 355 -3.28 1.70 -11.14
N TRP A 356 -3.68 1.22 -12.31
CA TRP A 356 -3.25 -0.08 -12.82
C TRP A 356 -1.73 -0.14 -13.02
N PHE A 357 -1.14 0.84 -13.71
CA PHE A 357 0.30 0.91 -13.92
C PHE A 357 1.06 1.09 -12.61
N SER A 358 0.56 1.95 -11.73
CA SER A 358 1.10 2.11 -10.39
C SER A 358 0.99 0.80 -9.59
N GLY A 359 -0.08 0.03 -9.80
CA GLY A 359 -0.31 -1.27 -9.20
C GLY A 359 0.78 -2.30 -9.53
N MET A 360 1.32 -2.29 -10.74
CA MET A 360 2.44 -3.15 -11.16
C MET A 360 3.66 -2.92 -10.28
N PHE A 361 4.13 -1.68 -10.18
CA PHE A 361 5.27 -1.31 -9.34
C PHE A 361 4.98 -1.54 -7.85
N ARG A 362 3.80 -1.12 -7.39
CA ARG A 362 3.36 -1.26 -6.00
C ARG A 362 3.41 -2.71 -5.52
N THR A 363 2.91 -3.65 -6.33
CA THR A 363 2.90 -5.07 -5.99
C THR A 363 4.31 -5.65 -5.93
N VAL A 364 5.18 -5.28 -6.88
CA VAL A 364 6.59 -5.69 -6.85
C VAL A 364 7.27 -5.27 -5.55
N LEU A 365 7.10 -3.99 -5.14
CA LEU A 365 7.72 -3.50 -3.92
C LEU A 365 7.19 -4.19 -2.65
N ASN A 366 5.88 -4.52 -2.62
CA ASN A 366 5.29 -5.25 -1.51
C ASN A 366 5.91 -6.65 -1.39
N VAL A 367 5.83 -7.44 -2.45
CA VAL A 367 6.29 -8.84 -2.47
C VAL A 367 7.81 -8.94 -2.27
N VAL A 368 8.59 -8.06 -2.89
CA VAL A 368 10.04 -8.02 -2.65
C VAL A 368 10.35 -7.61 -1.21
N GLY A 369 9.60 -6.68 -0.62
CA GLY A 369 9.73 -6.29 0.78
C GLY A 369 9.44 -7.44 1.74
N ASP A 370 8.40 -8.23 1.46
CA ASP A 370 8.04 -9.42 2.25
C ASP A 370 9.18 -10.45 2.22
N THR A 371 9.64 -10.79 1.01
CA THR A 371 10.70 -11.79 0.82
C THR A 371 12.04 -11.32 1.41
N THR A 372 12.40 -10.03 1.28
CA THR A 372 13.64 -9.51 1.90
C THR A 372 13.55 -9.51 3.42
N THR A 373 12.37 -9.27 3.98
CA THR A 373 12.14 -9.44 5.43
C THR A 373 12.30 -10.90 5.85
N ALA A 374 11.78 -11.85 5.08
CA ALA A 374 11.97 -13.28 5.35
C ALA A 374 13.46 -13.67 5.33
N ILE A 375 14.25 -13.14 4.38
CA ILE A 375 15.71 -13.34 4.34
C ILE A 375 16.38 -12.73 5.58
N ALA A 376 16.00 -11.52 6.00
CA ALA A 376 16.57 -10.86 7.17
C ALA A 376 16.28 -11.67 8.45
N VAL A 377 15.04 -12.08 8.67
CA VAL A 377 14.63 -12.88 9.82
C VAL A 377 15.32 -14.26 9.81
N ALA A 378 15.39 -14.92 8.64
CA ALA A 378 16.10 -16.20 8.52
C ALA A 378 17.61 -16.05 8.80
N SER A 379 18.21 -14.93 8.39
CA SER A 379 19.61 -14.62 8.72
C SER A 379 19.81 -14.44 10.21
N ASP A 380 18.92 -13.71 10.89
CA ASP A 380 18.98 -13.47 12.34
C ASP A 380 18.83 -14.74 13.17
N GLU A 381 17.98 -15.66 12.71
CA GLU A 381 17.73 -16.93 13.37
C GLU A 381 18.72 -18.03 12.94
N LYS A 382 19.68 -17.72 12.07
CA LYS A 382 20.66 -18.68 11.48
C LYS A 382 20.00 -19.80 10.67
N LEU A 383 18.84 -19.53 10.09
CA LEU A 383 18.01 -20.43 9.28
C LEU A 383 18.06 -20.06 7.80
N LEU A 384 19.10 -19.35 7.38
CA LEU A 384 19.33 -18.97 5.98
C LEU A 384 20.40 -19.85 5.34
N ASN A 385 20.04 -20.60 4.29
CA ASN A 385 21.00 -21.39 3.49
C ASN A 385 21.70 -20.50 2.47
N ARG A 386 22.92 -20.04 2.81
CA ARG A 386 23.71 -19.14 1.97
C ARG A 386 24.36 -19.82 0.77
N ASP A 387 24.46 -21.15 0.74
CA ASP A 387 25.14 -21.86 -0.33
C ASP A 387 24.31 -21.87 -1.63
N LEU A 388 22.98 -21.78 -1.53
CA LEU A 388 22.10 -21.65 -2.68
C LEU A 388 22.41 -20.41 -3.54
N TYR A 389 22.83 -19.31 -2.91
CA TYR A 389 23.20 -18.09 -3.64
C TYR A 389 24.50 -18.26 -4.47
N LYS A 390 25.46 -19.10 -4.00
CA LYS A 390 26.71 -19.41 -4.72
C LYS A 390 26.41 -20.27 -5.93
N LEU A 391 25.56 -21.29 -5.80
CA LEU A 391 25.14 -22.16 -6.90
C LEU A 391 24.49 -21.40 -8.06
N HIS A 392 23.80 -20.30 -7.77
CA HIS A 392 23.23 -19.43 -8.80
C HIS A 392 24.27 -18.54 -9.50
N VAL A 393 25.40 -18.28 -8.87
CA VAL A 393 26.56 -17.58 -9.49
C VAL A 393 27.39 -18.52 -10.35
N ASP A 394 27.68 -19.74 -9.88
CA ASP A 394 28.57 -20.71 -10.54
C ASP A 394 27.98 -21.32 -11.82
N LYS A 395 26.66 -21.47 -11.91
CA LYS A 395 25.99 -21.94 -13.16
C LYS A 395 26.14 -20.98 -14.34
N MET A 396 26.87 -19.88 -14.20
CA MET A 396 27.15 -18.89 -15.25
C MET A 396 28.64 -18.60 -15.46
N ALA A 397 29.53 -19.22 -14.71
CA ALA A 397 30.91 -19.23 -15.19
C ALA A 397 30.89 -19.88 -16.61
N PRO A 398 31.36 -19.21 -17.66
CA PRO A 398 31.49 -19.87 -18.95
C PRO A 398 32.26 -21.16 -18.68
N LYS A 399 31.66 -22.30 -19.03
CA LYS A 399 32.44 -23.56 -19.11
C LYS A 399 33.57 -23.25 -20.08
N ASN A 400 34.74 -22.87 -19.57
CA ASN A 400 35.96 -22.92 -20.36
C ASN A 400 36.13 -24.39 -20.73
N ASN A 401 35.60 -24.76 -21.90
CA ASN A 401 35.99 -25.98 -22.55
C ASN A 401 37.48 -25.82 -22.92
N LEU A 402 38.34 -26.42 -22.08
CA LEU A 402 39.64 -26.82 -22.48
C LEU A 402 39.54 -28.04 -23.41
#